data_79d11a1f3bb344b7a607c9adacd0cdce
#
_entry.id   79d11a1f3bb344b7a607c9adacd0cdce
#
_cell.length_a   1.000
_cell.length_b   1.000
_cell.length_c   1.000
_cell.angle_alpha   90.00
_cell.angle_beta   90.00
_cell.angle_gamma   90.00
#
_symmetry.space_group_name_H-M   'P 1'
#
loop_
_entity.id
_entity.type
_entity.pdbx_description
1 polymer ?
#
loop_
_entity_poly.entity_id
_entity_poly.type
_entity_poly.pdbx_seq_one_letter_code
_entity_poly.pdbx_strand_id
1 'polypeptide(L)'
;MKKIKVAVLFGGQSSEHDISCISAATVIESIDREKYDVITVGITKDGRWIKTDNVEDIKSGKWREGKVTMILSPDRIHKGFVEIEDGKAEVTEVDVVFPVLHGLYGEDGTIQGILELAGIPYVGCGVVASAVSMDKLFTKKIVDGLKDVRQAKYVPVRRYELKEMDKILDGIEERLPYPVFVKPSNAGSSKGVSKAGDRAGLELSLIHISEPTRRS
;
A
#
# COMPACT_ATOMS: atom_id res chain seq x y z
N MET A 1 -17.13 -28.66 10.66
CA MET A 1 -15.70 -28.29 10.85
C MET A 1 -15.66 -26.91 11.49
N LYS A 2 -14.63 -26.59 12.28
CA LYS A 2 -14.43 -25.23 12.80
C LYS A 2 -14.12 -24.31 11.61
N LYS A 3 -14.81 -23.17 11.50
CA LYS A 3 -14.51 -22.18 10.45
C LYS A 3 -13.14 -21.55 10.68
N ILE A 4 -12.47 -21.18 9.61
CA ILE A 4 -11.23 -20.40 9.65
C ILE A 4 -11.58 -18.93 9.88
N LYS A 5 -11.00 -18.31 10.90
CA LYS A 5 -11.20 -16.89 11.18
C LYS A 5 -10.29 -16.03 10.31
N VAL A 6 -10.89 -15.26 9.42
CA VAL A 6 -10.20 -14.38 8.48
C VAL A 6 -10.45 -12.92 8.85
N ALA A 7 -9.39 -12.16 9.13
CA ALA A 7 -9.49 -10.72 9.26
C ALA A 7 -9.23 -10.04 7.91
N VAL A 8 -10.21 -9.36 7.35
CA VAL A 8 -10.08 -8.55 6.13
C VAL A 8 -9.76 -7.12 6.52
N LEU A 9 -8.58 -6.63 6.13
CA LEU A 9 -8.15 -5.24 6.34
C LEU A 9 -8.41 -4.41 5.09
N PHE A 10 -8.97 -3.22 5.24
CA PHE A 10 -9.29 -2.34 4.12
C PHE A 10 -9.14 -0.85 4.46
N GLY A 11 -9.20 0.01 3.45
CA GLY A 11 -9.01 1.45 3.57
C GLY A 11 -7.54 1.84 3.53
N GLY A 12 -6.97 2.26 4.65
CA GLY A 12 -5.55 2.64 4.78
C GLY A 12 -5.28 4.12 4.57
N GLN A 13 -4.07 4.54 4.96
CA GLN A 13 -3.58 5.92 4.87
C GLN A 13 -2.97 6.23 3.49
N SER A 14 -3.51 5.65 2.45
CA SER A 14 -3.02 5.83 1.09
C SER A 14 -3.97 6.65 0.24
N SER A 15 -3.46 7.12 -0.88
CA SER A 15 -4.27 7.78 -1.89
C SER A 15 -5.27 6.84 -2.60
N GLU A 16 -5.15 5.52 -2.36
CA GLU A 16 -5.99 4.47 -2.93
C GLU A 16 -7.00 3.92 -1.91
N HIS A 17 -7.18 4.63 -0.79
CA HIS A 17 -8.10 4.29 0.30
C HIS A 17 -9.51 3.90 -0.19
N ASP A 18 -10.10 4.73 -1.05
CA ASP A 18 -11.47 4.51 -1.49
C ASP A 18 -11.58 3.28 -2.43
N ILE A 19 -10.54 3.02 -3.22
CA ILE A 19 -10.45 1.79 -4.05
C ILE A 19 -10.35 0.55 -3.16
N SER A 20 -9.56 0.63 -2.08
CA SER A 20 -9.48 -0.45 -1.10
C SER A 20 -10.84 -0.76 -0.47
N CYS A 21 -11.64 0.24 -0.13
CA CYS A 21 -12.99 0.04 0.40
C CYS A 21 -13.90 -0.70 -0.60
N ILE A 22 -13.86 -0.31 -1.88
CA ILE A 22 -14.64 -0.96 -2.95
C ILE A 22 -14.20 -2.41 -3.13
N SER A 23 -12.89 -2.65 -3.23
CA SER A 23 -12.32 -3.99 -3.39
C SER A 23 -12.68 -4.89 -2.22
N ALA A 24 -12.59 -4.37 -0.99
CA ALA A 24 -12.92 -5.12 0.21
C ALA A 24 -14.41 -5.52 0.26
N ALA A 25 -15.32 -4.64 -0.10
CA ALA A 25 -16.74 -4.96 -0.17
C ALA A 25 -16.98 -6.16 -1.09
N THR A 26 -16.37 -6.16 -2.29
CA THR A 26 -16.47 -7.26 -3.26
C THR A 26 -15.87 -8.55 -2.70
N VAL A 27 -14.71 -8.49 -2.07
CA VAL A 27 -14.06 -9.65 -1.44
C VAL A 27 -14.94 -10.25 -0.35
N ILE A 28 -15.46 -9.41 0.56
CA ILE A 28 -16.26 -9.84 1.71
C ILE A 28 -17.59 -10.47 1.25
N GLU A 29 -18.21 -9.96 0.19
CA GLU A 29 -19.42 -10.55 -0.40
C GLU A 29 -19.15 -11.89 -1.07
N SER A 30 -17.94 -12.10 -1.58
CA SER A 30 -17.55 -13.31 -2.33
C SER A 30 -17.00 -14.44 -1.45
N ILE A 31 -16.63 -14.13 -0.20
CA ILE A 31 -16.07 -15.13 0.73
C ILE A 31 -17.12 -16.18 1.10
N ASP A 32 -16.74 -17.45 1.02
CA ASP A 32 -17.54 -18.60 1.44
C ASP A 32 -17.77 -18.60 2.96
N ARG A 33 -18.92 -18.13 3.41
CA ARG A 33 -19.30 -18.04 4.83
C ARG A 33 -19.53 -19.39 5.49
N GLU A 34 -19.58 -20.48 4.75
CA GLU A 34 -19.62 -21.82 5.36
C GLU A 34 -18.26 -22.26 5.85
N LYS A 35 -17.19 -21.80 5.20
CA LYS A 35 -15.79 -22.15 5.53
C LYS A 35 -15.12 -21.11 6.41
N TYR A 36 -15.48 -19.83 6.24
CA TYR A 36 -14.78 -18.71 6.84
C TYR A 36 -15.67 -17.90 7.78
N ASP A 37 -15.12 -17.56 8.95
CA ASP A 37 -15.64 -16.57 9.86
C ASP A 37 -14.88 -15.27 9.64
N VAL A 38 -15.54 -14.22 9.17
CA VAL A 38 -14.88 -13.01 8.66
C VAL A 38 -15.07 -11.86 9.63
N ILE A 39 -13.93 -11.32 10.07
CA ILE A 39 -13.83 -10.10 10.83
C ILE A 39 -13.37 -9.01 9.87
N THR A 40 -14.03 -7.85 9.88
CA THR A 40 -13.68 -6.75 8.99
C THR A 40 -13.12 -5.58 9.77
N VAL A 41 -11.96 -5.08 9.36
CA VAL A 41 -11.26 -3.98 10.02
C VAL A 41 -10.93 -2.90 9.00
N GLY A 42 -11.59 -1.76 9.13
CA GLY A 42 -11.33 -0.59 8.30
C GLY A 42 -10.26 0.32 8.91
N ILE A 43 -9.32 0.76 8.09
CA ILE A 43 -8.29 1.72 8.46
C ILE A 43 -8.65 3.06 7.82
N THR A 44 -8.91 4.08 8.63
CA THR A 44 -9.27 5.42 8.13
C THR A 44 -8.07 6.15 7.50
N LYS A 45 -8.31 7.25 6.79
CA LYS A 45 -7.24 8.07 6.19
C LYS A 45 -6.32 8.72 7.23
N ASP A 46 -6.82 8.93 8.43
CA ASP A 46 -6.06 9.42 9.60
C ASP A 46 -5.43 8.29 10.44
N GLY A 47 -5.61 7.02 10.03
CA GLY A 47 -4.92 5.87 10.61
C GLY A 47 -5.64 5.21 11.78
N ARG A 48 -6.91 5.50 12.04
CA ARG A 48 -7.70 4.76 13.04
C ARG A 48 -8.14 3.40 12.47
N TRP A 49 -8.07 2.38 13.30
CA TRP A 49 -8.52 1.04 12.97
C TRP A 49 -9.87 0.76 13.65
N ILE A 50 -10.86 0.45 12.85
CA ILE A 50 -12.26 0.35 13.31
C ILE A 50 -12.84 -0.98 12.83
N LYS A 51 -13.48 -1.73 13.75
CA LYS A 51 -14.27 -2.91 13.42
C LYS A 51 -15.56 -2.51 12.73
N THR A 52 -15.94 -3.26 11.71
CA THR A 52 -17.23 -3.14 11.06
C THR A 52 -17.80 -4.52 10.76
N ASP A 53 -19.08 -4.72 10.98
CA ASP A 53 -19.72 -6.01 10.77
C ASP A 53 -20.63 -6.03 9.54
N ASN A 54 -20.81 -4.87 8.89
CA ASN A 54 -21.75 -4.71 7.80
C ASN A 54 -21.06 -4.19 6.52
N VAL A 55 -21.20 -4.93 5.42
CA VAL A 55 -20.67 -4.53 4.10
C VAL A 55 -21.34 -3.25 3.58
N GLU A 56 -22.62 -3.04 3.87
CA GLU A 56 -23.31 -1.82 3.45
C GLU A 56 -22.75 -0.57 4.13
N ASP A 57 -22.23 -0.71 5.37
CA ASP A 57 -21.54 0.39 6.03
C ASP A 57 -20.18 0.68 5.36
N ILE A 58 -19.51 -0.33 4.80
CA ILE A 58 -18.30 -0.12 4.00
C ILE A 58 -18.64 0.67 2.74
N LYS A 59 -19.66 0.24 1.99
CA LYS A 59 -20.10 0.87 0.75
C LYS A 59 -20.58 2.32 0.95
N SER A 60 -21.32 2.57 2.03
CA SER A 60 -21.84 3.91 2.36
C SER A 60 -20.83 4.81 3.07
N GLY A 61 -19.72 4.24 3.57
CA GLY A 61 -18.72 4.96 4.36
C GLY A 61 -19.05 5.12 5.85
N LYS A 62 -20.21 4.65 6.32
CA LYS A 62 -20.64 4.73 7.74
C LYS A 62 -19.74 3.96 8.69
N TRP A 63 -19.00 2.97 8.23
CA TRP A 63 -18.06 2.20 9.05
C TRP A 63 -17.07 3.08 9.83
N ARG A 64 -16.78 4.30 9.33
CA ARG A 64 -15.86 5.26 9.98
C ARG A 64 -16.40 5.81 11.29
N GLU A 65 -17.71 5.67 11.54
CA GLU A 65 -18.41 6.08 12.75
C GLU A 65 -18.44 4.97 13.82
N GLY A 66 -17.89 3.80 13.48
CA GLY A 66 -17.81 2.66 14.39
C GLY A 66 -17.04 3.00 15.68
N LYS A 67 -17.48 2.42 16.79
CA LYS A 67 -16.95 2.69 18.14
C LYS A 67 -15.89 1.70 18.60
N VAL A 68 -15.85 0.52 17.99
CA VAL A 68 -14.90 -0.54 18.35
C VAL A 68 -13.57 -0.26 17.70
N THR A 69 -12.55 0.05 18.50
CA THR A 69 -11.17 0.23 18.03
C THR A 69 -10.47 -1.11 17.97
N MET A 70 -9.77 -1.36 16.87
CA MET A 70 -9.00 -2.57 16.65
C MET A 70 -7.51 -2.26 16.68
N ILE A 71 -6.75 -2.96 17.49
CA ILE A 71 -5.29 -2.85 17.54
C ILE A 71 -4.70 -4.19 17.11
N LEU A 72 -4.02 -4.25 15.97
CA LEU A 72 -3.25 -5.43 15.60
C LEU A 72 -2.08 -5.58 16.58
N SER A 73 -2.12 -6.65 17.36
CA SER A 73 -1.11 -6.89 18.38
C SER A 73 0.15 -7.51 17.75
N PRO A 74 1.33 -6.92 17.98
CA PRO A 74 2.58 -7.55 17.59
C PRO A 74 2.99 -8.71 18.53
N ASP A 75 2.31 -8.87 19.66
CA ASP A 75 2.56 -9.95 20.62
C ASP A 75 1.98 -11.27 20.06
N ARG A 76 2.87 -12.24 19.86
CA ARG A 76 2.52 -13.56 19.29
C ARG A 76 1.56 -14.39 20.15
N ILE A 77 1.42 -14.06 21.45
CA ILE A 77 0.49 -14.73 22.33
C ILE A 77 -0.95 -14.39 21.96
N HIS A 78 -1.20 -13.14 21.52
CA HIS A 78 -2.54 -12.69 21.13
C HIS A 78 -3.01 -13.27 19.79
N LYS A 79 -2.12 -13.52 18.86
CA LYS A 79 -2.44 -14.06 17.51
C LYS A 79 -3.64 -13.36 16.85
N GLY A 80 -3.74 -12.05 16.99
CA GLY A 80 -4.92 -11.34 16.53
C GLY A 80 -4.94 -9.87 16.93
N PHE A 81 -6.12 -9.41 17.22
CA PHE A 81 -6.40 -8.01 17.54
C PHE A 81 -6.81 -7.84 18.99
N VAL A 82 -6.48 -6.70 19.56
CA VAL A 82 -7.10 -6.21 20.78
C VAL A 82 -8.25 -5.30 20.37
N GLU A 83 -9.46 -5.72 20.67
CA GLU A 83 -10.69 -4.94 20.51
C GLU A 83 -10.89 -4.06 21.73
N ILE A 84 -11.14 -2.77 21.52
CA ILE A 84 -11.41 -1.82 22.60
C ILE A 84 -12.78 -1.20 22.34
N GLU A 85 -13.71 -1.43 23.28
CA GLU A 85 -15.06 -0.86 23.29
C GLU A 85 -15.44 -0.44 24.71
N ASP A 86 -15.95 0.78 24.88
CA ASP A 86 -16.40 1.34 26.16
C ASP A 86 -15.38 1.15 27.33
N GLY A 87 -14.09 1.29 27.01
CA GLY A 87 -12.99 1.16 28.00
C GLY A 87 -12.64 -0.29 28.37
N LYS A 88 -13.27 -1.28 27.77
CA LYS A 88 -12.92 -2.70 27.92
C LYS A 88 -12.03 -3.14 26.76
N ALA A 89 -11.10 -4.03 27.05
CA ALA A 89 -10.20 -4.60 26.04
C ALA A 89 -10.36 -6.13 26.03
N GLU A 90 -10.55 -6.69 24.85
CA GLU A 90 -10.66 -8.12 24.63
C GLU A 90 -9.76 -8.55 23.47
N VAL A 91 -9.21 -9.77 23.54
CA VAL A 91 -8.38 -10.31 22.46
C VAL A 91 -9.23 -11.15 21.52
N THR A 92 -9.22 -10.79 20.24
CA THR A 92 -9.84 -11.56 19.17
C THR A 92 -8.75 -12.23 18.32
N GLU A 93 -8.62 -13.54 18.51
CA GLU A 93 -7.70 -14.36 17.72
C GLU A 93 -8.19 -14.49 16.27
N VAL A 94 -7.24 -14.54 15.32
CA VAL A 94 -7.49 -14.81 13.91
C VAL A 94 -6.54 -15.89 13.38
N ASP A 95 -7.02 -16.68 12.43
CA ASP A 95 -6.19 -17.72 11.80
C ASP A 95 -5.37 -17.16 10.64
N VAL A 96 -5.90 -16.14 9.95
CA VAL A 96 -5.26 -15.49 8.80
C VAL A 96 -5.75 -14.05 8.62
N VAL A 97 -4.88 -13.20 8.13
CA VAL A 97 -5.23 -11.82 7.72
C VAL A 97 -5.24 -11.73 6.20
N PHE A 98 -6.26 -11.08 5.65
CA PHE A 98 -6.35 -10.75 4.23
C PHE A 98 -6.30 -9.23 4.05
N PRO A 99 -5.11 -8.66 3.82
CA PRO A 99 -4.99 -7.24 3.51
C PRO A 99 -5.54 -6.95 2.11
N VAL A 100 -6.64 -6.20 2.04
CA VAL A 100 -7.19 -5.64 0.80
C VAL A 100 -6.82 -4.16 0.74
N LEU A 101 -5.60 -3.85 1.16
CA LEU A 101 -5.01 -2.52 1.19
C LEU A 101 -4.28 -2.25 -0.12
N HIS A 102 -4.30 -1.01 -0.59
CA HIS A 102 -3.58 -0.60 -1.79
C HIS A 102 -2.60 0.54 -1.49
N GLY A 103 -1.44 0.51 -2.14
CA GLY A 103 -0.42 1.54 -2.07
C GLY A 103 0.32 1.58 -0.72
N LEU A 104 0.52 2.81 -0.23
CA LEU A 104 1.32 3.09 0.96
C LEU A 104 0.80 2.34 2.20
N TYR A 105 1.71 1.75 2.96
CA TYR A 105 1.49 0.90 4.14
C TYR A 105 0.73 -0.41 3.89
N GLY A 106 0.14 -0.60 2.71
CA GLY A 106 -0.55 -1.83 2.32
C GLY A 106 0.30 -2.78 1.47
N GLU A 107 1.07 -2.23 0.52
CA GLU A 107 1.82 -3.00 -0.46
C GLU A 107 3.35 -2.82 -0.36
N ASP A 108 3.83 -2.05 0.61
CA ASP A 108 5.24 -1.66 0.77
C ASP A 108 6.03 -2.46 1.82
N GLY A 109 5.43 -3.52 2.36
CA GLY A 109 6.03 -4.35 3.40
C GLY A 109 5.69 -3.92 4.84
N THR A 110 5.05 -2.76 5.03
CA THR A 110 4.75 -2.22 6.37
C THR A 110 3.74 -3.08 7.12
N ILE A 111 2.57 -3.35 6.52
CA ILE A 111 1.56 -4.22 7.14
C ILE A 111 2.05 -5.66 7.26
N GLN A 112 2.81 -6.12 6.26
CA GLN A 112 3.40 -7.45 6.28
C GLN A 112 4.37 -7.59 7.47
N GLY A 113 5.16 -6.56 7.75
CA GLY A 113 6.12 -6.57 8.87
C GLY A 113 5.46 -6.72 10.24
N ILE A 114 4.35 -6.06 10.50
CA ILE A 114 3.63 -6.24 11.79
C ILE A 114 2.96 -7.61 11.87
N LEU A 115 2.47 -8.16 10.75
CA LEU A 115 1.90 -9.51 10.70
C LEU A 115 2.96 -10.60 10.93
N GLU A 116 4.18 -10.41 10.41
CA GLU A 116 5.33 -11.28 10.70
C GLU A 116 5.70 -11.25 12.20
N LEU A 117 5.75 -10.06 12.82
CA LEU A 117 6.00 -9.93 14.26
C LEU A 117 4.92 -10.64 15.08
N ALA A 118 3.65 -10.45 14.72
CA ALA A 118 2.51 -11.10 15.36
C ALA A 118 2.47 -12.62 15.14
N GLY A 119 3.21 -13.12 14.15
CA GLY A 119 3.19 -14.55 13.77
C GLY A 119 1.85 -14.98 13.19
N ILE A 120 1.14 -14.08 12.52
CA ILE A 120 -0.16 -14.34 11.90
C ILE A 120 0.04 -14.55 10.40
N PRO A 121 -0.41 -15.68 9.83
CA PRO A 121 -0.42 -15.89 8.39
C PRO A 121 -1.23 -14.80 7.68
N TYR A 122 -0.82 -14.43 6.47
CA TYR A 122 -1.55 -13.45 5.68
C TYR A 122 -1.54 -13.77 4.19
N VAL A 123 -2.53 -13.25 3.49
CA VAL A 123 -2.66 -13.39 2.04
C VAL A 123 -1.87 -12.27 1.37
N GLY A 124 -0.91 -12.63 0.54
CA GLY A 124 -0.08 -11.68 -0.22
C GLY A 124 1.39 -12.01 -0.22
N CYS A 125 2.18 -11.09 -0.74
CA CYS A 125 3.64 -11.21 -0.79
C CYS A 125 4.26 -10.93 0.58
N GLY A 126 5.42 -11.54 0.86
CA GLY A 126 6.20 -11.27 2.07
C GLY A 126 6.83 -9.87 2.09
N VAL A 127 7.40 -9.49 3.24
CA VAL A 127 7.96 -8.14 3.49
C VAL A 127 8.91 -7.66 2.39
N VAL A 128 9.93 -8.47 2.07
CA VAL A 128 10.95 -8.07 1.08
C VAL A 128 10.35 -7.92 -0.31
N ALA A 129 9.51 -8.87 -0.73
CA ALA A 129 8.88 -8.82 -2.05
C ALA A 129 7.98 -7.59 -2.18
N SER A 130 7.17 -7.29 -1.16
CA SER A 130 6.31 -6.11 -1.11
C SER A 130 7.13 -4.82 -1.18
N ALA A 131 8.15 -4.67 -0.33
CA ALA A 131 8.97 -3.47 -0.27
C ALA A 131 9.70 -3.20 -1.59
N VAL A 132 10.29 -4.24 -2.19
CA VAL A 132 11.00 -4.13 -3.47
C VAL A 132 10.04 -3.82 -4.61
N SER A 133 8.88 -4.48 -4.67
CA SER A 133 7.92 -4.27 -5.76
C SER A 133 7.27 -2.88 -5.70
N MET A 134 7.14 -2.30 -4.52
CA MET A 134 6.62 -0.95 -4.35
C MET A 134 7.59 0.12 -4.82
N ASP A 135 8.91 -0.12 -4.76
CA ASP A 135 9.93 0.81 -5.25
C ASP A 135 10.36 0.47 -6.68
N LYS A 136 9.98 1.32 -7.64
CA LYS A 136 10.28 1.12 -9.07
C LYS A 136 11.77 1.04 -9.38
N LEU A 137 12.62 1.75 -8.62
CA LEU A 137 14.06 1.72 -8.84
C LEU A 137 14.64 0.39 -8.38
N PHE A 138 14.25 -0.09 -7.19
CA PHE A 138 14.72 -1.39 -6.70
C PHE A 138 14.20 -2.54 -7.56
N THR A 139 12.92 -2.51 -7.96
CA THR A 139 12.35 -3.48 -8.91
C THR A 139 13.19 -3.53 -10.20
N LYS A 140 13.47 -2.36 -10.81
CA LYS A 140 14.25 -2.29 -12.04
C LYS A 140 15.68 -2.82 -11.87
N LYS A 141 16.34 -2.50 -10.77
CA LYS A 141 17.70 -3.00 -10.49
C LYS A 141 17.75 -4.51 -10.32
N ILE A 142 16.72 -5.12 -9.72
CA ILE A 142 16.62 -6.58 -9.60
C ILE A 142 16.36 -7.19 -10.98
N VAL A 143 15.45 -6.63 -11.76
CA VAL A 143 15.12 -7.10 -13.11
C VAL A 143 16.31 -6.97 -14.06
N ASP A 144 17.17 -5.94 -13.92
CA ASP A 144 18.42 -5.81 -14.70
C ASP A 144 19.36 -7.03 -14.54
N GLY A 145 19.27 -7.73 -13.41
CA GLY A 145 20.01 -8.98 -13.18
C GLY A 145 19.42 -10.22 -13.86
N LEU A 146 18.20 -10.12 -14.40
CA LEU A 146 17.48 -11.23 -15.04
C LEU A 146 17.68 -11.17 -16.57
N LYS A 147 18.34 -12.19 -17.12
CA LYS A 147 18.72 -12.20 -18.56
C LYS A 147 17.54 -12.24 -19.51
N ASP A 148 16.42 -12.84 -19.09
CA ASP A 148 15.28 -13.13 -19.97
C ASP A 148 14.12 -12.12 -19.81
N VAL A 149 14.27 -11.12 -18.94
CA VAL A 149 13.25 -10.10 -18.70
C VAL A 149 13.67 -8.77 -19.31
N ARG A 150 12.89 -8.33 -20.31
CA ARG A 150 13.11 -7.01 -20.93
C ARG A 150 12.39 -5.92 -20.16
N GLN A 151 13.06 -4.78 -19.98
CA GLN A 151 12.47 -3.59 -19.39
C GLN A 151 12.84 -2.33 -20.15
N ALA A 152 12.02 -1.27 -20.00
CA ALA A 152 12.32 0.03 -20.57
C ALA A 152 13.59 0.62 -19.93
N LYS A 153 14.40 1.30 -20.73
CA LYS A 153 15.55 2.07 -20.23
C LYS A 153 15.09 3.10 -19.19
N TYR A 154 15.94 3.41 -18.24
CA TYR A 154 15.64 4.37 -17.19
C TYR A 154 16.91 5.08 -16.70
N VAL A 155 16.72 6.25 -16.13
CA VAL A 155 17.76 7.00 -15.42
C VAL A 155 17.19 7.33 -14.03
N PRO A 156 17.82 6.85 -12.95
CA PRO A 156 17.42 7.24 -11.63
C PRO A 156 17.87 8.67 -11.33
N VAL A 157 16.98 9.47 -10.74
CA VAL A 157 17.28 10.82 -10.27
C VAL A 157 16.94 10.90 -8.80
N ARG A 158 17.88 11.37 -7.98
CA ARG A 158 17.67 11.56 -6.55
C ARG A 158 17.44 13.05 -6.24
N ARG A 159 16.60 13.32 -5.29
CA ARG A 159 16.21 14.69 -4.94
C ARG A 159 17.41 15.62 -4.67
N TYR A 160 18.44 15.13 -4.01
CA TYR A 160 19.62 15.94 -3.71
C TYR A 160 20.45 16.29 -4.95
N GLU A 161 20.33 15.53 -6.03
CA GLU A 161 21.03 15.76 -7.29
C GLU A 161 20.43 16.92 -8.10
N LEU A 162 19.18 17.30 -7.84
CA LEU A 162 18.46 18.39 -8.53
C LEU A 162 19.13 19.78 -8.34
N LYS A 163 20.09 19.90 -7.45
CA LYS A 163 20.93 21.08 -7.31
C LYS A 163 21.84 21.32 -8.55
N GLU A 164 22.10 20.26 -9.32
CA GLU A 164 22.88 20.29 -10.58
C GLU A 164 21.97 19.92 -11.75
N MET A 165 20.86 20.66 -11.90
CA MET A 165 19.78 20.33 -12.84
C MET A 165 20.27 20.12 -14.28
N ASP A 166 21.10 21.03 -14.80
CA ASP A 166 21.61 20.91 -16.19
C ASP A 166 22.37 19.61 -16.42
N LYS A 167 23.22 19.23 -15.48
CA LYS A 167 23.99 17.99 -15.56
C LYS A 167 23.10 16.74 -15.54
N ILE A 168 21.98 16.79 -14.78
CA ILE A 168 20.98 15.71 -14.77
C ILE A 168 20.28 15.63 -16.11
N LEU A 169 19.84 16.77 -16.63
CA LEU A 169 19.15 16.83 -17.92
C LEU A 169 20.03 16.30 -19.03
N ASP A 170 21.30 16.73 -19.11
CA ASP A 170 22.28 16.24 -20.07
C ASP A 170 22.45 14.71 -19.97
N GLY A 171 22.63 14.18 -18.76
CA GLY A 171 22.79 12.75 -18.53
C GLY A 171 21.54 11.91 -18.83
N ILE A 172 20.34 12.50 -18.75
CA ILE A 172 19.10 11.85 -19.18
C ILE A 172 19.02 11.84 -20.70
N GLU A 173 19.27 12.98 -21.36
CA GLU A 173 19.19 13.16 -22.82
C GLU A 173 20.19 12.27 -23.57
N GLU A 174 21.39 12.04 -22.99
CA GLU A 174 22.37 11.09 -23.55
C GLU A 174 21.86 9.64 -23.61
N ARG A 175 20.92 9.26 -22.72
CA ARG A 175 20.47 7.87 -22.54
C ARG A 175 19.06 7.61 -23.04
N LEU A 176 18.21 8.60 -23.00
CA LEU A 176 16.78 8.47 -23.29
C LEU A 176 16.33 9.51 -24.31
N PRO A 177 15.80 9.09 -25.47
CA PRO A 177 15.17 10.02 -26.42
C PRO A 177 13.82 10.50 -25.88
N TYR A 178 13.42 11.71 -26.22
CA TYR A 178 12.07 12.21 -25.97
C TYR A 178 11.02 11.48 -26.83
N PRO A 179 9.77 11.30 -26.33
CA PRO A 179 9.30 11.74 -25.02
C PRO A 179 9.74 10.81 -23.89
N VAL A 180 10.02 11.38 -22.72
CA VAL A 180 10.33 10.63 -21.51
C VAL A 180 9.19 10.72 -20.48
N PHE A 181 9.12 9.75 -19.57
CA PHE A 181 8.16 9.74 -18.47
C PHE A 181 8.88 9.84 -17.13
N VAL A 182 8.57 10.88 -16.36
CA VAL A 182 9.04 11.04 -14.98
C VAL A 182 8.04 10.36 -14.05
N LYS A 183 8.53 9.50 -13.17
CA LYS A 183 7.69 8.70 -12.26
C LYS A 183 8.27 8.71 -10.86
N PRO A 184 7.44 8.89 -9.80
CA PRO A 184 7.90 8.67 -8.42
C PRO A 184 8.35 7.23 -8.25
N SER A 185 9.40 7.00 -7.42
CA SER A 185 9.85 5.64 -7.12
C SER A 185 8.76 4.84 -6.39
N ASN A 186 8.16 5.43 -5.36
CA ASN A 186 7.26 4.76 -4.43
C ASN A 186 5.82 5.30 -4.56
N ALA A 187 5.19 5.15 -5.72
CA ALA A 187 3.80 5.51 -5.93
C ALA A 187 3.12 4.52 -6.89
N GLY A 188 1.84 4.25 -6.66
CA GLY A 188 0.98 3.43 -7.51
C GLY A 188 0.06 4.26 -8.41
N SER A 189 -0.79 3.57 -9.18
CA SER A 189 -1.92 4.12 -9.96
C SER A 189 -1.58 5.37 -10.80
N SER A 190 -0.36 5.43 -11.34
CA SER A 190 0.16 6.55 -12.14
C SER A 190 0.15 7.93 -11.44
N LYS A 191 0.01 7.96 -10.11
CA LYS A 191 0.06 9.23 -9.37
C LYS A 191 1.45 9.84 -9.43
N GLY A 192 1.49 11.15 -9.73
CA GLY A 192 2.73 11.89 -9.90
C GLY A 192 3.52 11.54 -11.17
N VAL A 193 2.95 10.78 -12.10
CA VAL A 193 3.58 10.49 -13.40
C VAL A 193 3.34 11.67 -14.34
N SER A 194 4.40 12.16 -14.96
CA SER A 194 4.34 13.19 -16.00
C SER A 194 5.09 12.76 -17.26
N LYS A 195 4.63 13.23 -18.42
CA LYS A 195 5.28 13.05 -19.72
C LYS A 195 5.96 14.35 -20.12
N ALA A 196 7.24 14.27 -20.44
CA ALA A 196 8.02 15.38 -20.98
C ALA A 196 8.34 15.14 -22.46
N GLY A 197 8.02 16.10 -23.30
CA GLY A 197 8.30 16.06 -24.74
C GLY A 197 9.64 16.70 -25.13
N ASP A 198 10.23 17.47 -24.22
CA ASP A 198 11.43 18.24 -24.40
C ASP A 198 12.14 18.52 -23.06
N ARG A 199 13.30 19.20 -23.11
CA ARG A 199 14.11 19.55 -21.94
C ARG A 199 13.35 20.41 -20.92
N ALA A 200 12.63 21.42 -21.39
CA ALA A 200 11.90 22.33 -20.48
C ALA A 200 10.77 21.58 -19.74
N GLY A 201 10.03 20.71 -20.43
CA GLY A 201 9.02 19.85 -19.84
C GLY A 201 9.61 18.85 -18.88
N LEU A 202 10.81 18.32 -19.13
CA LEU A 202 11.51 17.41 -18.24
C LEU A 202 11.94 18.11 -16.95
N GLU A 203 12.53 19.29 -17.05
CA GLU A 203 12.91 20.13 -15.90
C GLU A 203 11.72 20.40 -14.99
N LEU A 204 10.61 20.91 -15.52
CA LEU A 204 9.38 21.15 -14.78
C LEU A 204 8.86 19.88 -14.09
N SER A 205 8.89 18.75 -14.78
CA SER A 205 8.46 17.46 -14.24
C SER A 205 9.32 17.02 -13.05
N LEU A 206 10.64 17.20 -13.12
CA LEU A 206 11.57 16.86 -12.04
C LEU A 206 11.42 17.78 -10.84
N ILE A 207 11.15 19.07 -11.05
CA ILE A 207 10.85 20.02 -9.98
C ILE A 207 9.58 19.60 -9.24
N HIS A 208 8.47 19.41 -9.95
CA HIS A 208 7.16 19.10 -9.36
C HIS A 208 7.17 17.79 -8.59
N ILE A 209 7.81 16.73 -9.11
CA ILE A 209 7.86 15.42 -8.44
C ILE A 209 8.71 15.48 -7.16
N SER A 210 9.65 16.44 -7.07
CA SER A 210 10.52 16.62 -5.92
C SER A 210 9.94 17.54 -4.85
N GLU A 211 8.90 18.31 -5.16
CA GLU A 211 8.23 19.14 -4.18
C GLU A 211 7.64 18.27 -3.06
N PRO A 212 7.82 18.66 -1.77
CA PRO A 212 7.19 17.95 -0.69
C PRO A 212 5.67 18.04 -0.87
N THR A 213 5.03 16.93 -1.18
CA THR A 213 3.58 16.83 -1.07
C THR A 213 3.22 17.28 0.34
N ARG A 214 2.60 18.45 0.47
CA ARG A 214 2.03 18.86 1.76
C ARG A 214 1.10 17.73 2.15
N ARG A 215 1.43 17.04 3.22
CA ARG A 215 0.50 16.13 3.88
C ARG A 215 -0.66 17.00 4.34
N SER A 216 -1.75 16.99 3.58
CA SER A 216 -3.03 17.60 3.95
C SER A 216 -3.71 16.71 4.97
#